data_1a47fd014c7c82170d5c67381bc27dba
#
_entry.id   1a47fd014c7c82170d5c67381bc27dba
#
_cell.length_a   1.000
_cell.length_b   1.000
_cell.length_c   1.000
_cell.angle_alpha   90.00
_cell.angle_beta   90.00
_cell.angle_gamma   90.00
#
_symmetry.space_group_name_H-M   'P 1'
#
loop_
_entity.id
_entity.type
_entity.pdbx_description
1 polymer ?
#
loop_
_entity_poly.entity_id
_entity_poly.type
_entity_poly.pdbx_seq_one_letter_code
_entity_poly.pdbx_strand_id
1 'polypeptide(L)'
;MKPERATGKDAMGMPLQVEEPLSRVARRKEQTHKRLLEVARKLFSDKGIYWTKVEDITESADLGKGTFYKYFDSKETIIHVLLEEGLGELMSKTEQAVREAPSEAKTLSAVIATRIDFFLTHPDYLLFFHQVRGLMQLQVGAAKDLCEVYDAHLRKLAQLVRPVIGTGGSVTARELATAIASFTSGTLTYHALFEGPEALKRRRDHIVQMLERSVLALLKT
;
A
#
# COMPACT_ATOMS: atom_id res chain seq x y z
N MET A 1 32.74 -29.93 31.04
CA MET A 1 32.53 -28.51 31.43
C MET A 1 31.71 -27.86 30.33
N LYS A 2 30.39 -27.63 30.54
CA LYS A 2 29.48 -26.98 29.59
C LYS A 2 29.53 -25.47 29.84
N PRO A 3 29.56 -24.60 28.83
CA PRO A 3 29.48 -23.17 29.05
C PRO A 3 28.06 -22.75 29.45
N GLU A 4 27.98 -22.00 30.52
CA GLU A 4 26.79 -21.36 31.08
C GLU A 4 26.27 -20.28 30.10
N ARG A 5 24.96 -20.32 29.77
CA ARG A 5 24.30 -19.28 28.97
C ARG A 5 24.05 -18.08 29.87
N ALA A 6 24.69 -16.95 29.54
CA ALA A 6 24.44 -15.67 30.18
C ALA A 6 23.04 -15.17 29.77
N THR A 7 22.10 -15.12 30.69
CA THR A 7 20.81 -14.45 30.55
C THR A 7 21.01 -12.97 30.85
N GLY A 8 21.00 -12.12 29.81
CA GLY A 8 20.96 -10.67 30.00
C GLY A 8 19.57 -10.23 30.47
N LYS A 9 19.53 -9.42 31.53
CA LYS A 9 18.33 -8.75 32.03
C LYS A 9 18.47 -7.26 31.72
N ASP A 10 17.34 -6.58 31.36
CA ASP A 10 17.28 -5.13 31.25
C ASP A 10 17.37 -4.46 32.65
N ALA A 11 17.45 -3.12 32.67
CA ALA A 11 17.58 -2.31 33.89
C ALA A 11 16.36 -2.42 34.84
N MET A 12 15.26 -3.08 34.44
CA MET A 12 14.06 -3.33 35.23
C MET A 12 13.86 -4.82 35.58
N GLY A 13 14.81 -5.70 35.26
CA GLY A 13 14.76 -7.11 35.64
C GLY A 13 13.78 -7.99 34.84
N MET A 14 13.22 -7.49 33.74
CA MET A 14 12.39 -8.26 32.81
C MET A 14 13.28 -9.04 31.82
N PRO A 15 12.93 -10.29 31.46
CA PRO A 15 13.68 -11.02 30.45
C PRO A 15 13.51 -10.36 29.10
N LEU A 16 14.63 -9.99 28.47
CA LEU A 16 14.63 -9.57 27.07
C LEU A 16 14.03 -10.72 26.23
N GLN A 17 12.91 -10.47 25.55
CA GLN A 17 12.36 -11.40 24.58
C GLN A 17 13.34 -11.43 23.40
N VAL A 18 14.25 -12.39 23.43
CA VAL A 18 15.08 -12.74 22.27
C VAL A 18 14.14 -13.47 21.32
N GLU A 19 13.71 -12.81 20.23
CA GLU A 19 12.99 -13.49 19.14
C GLU A 19 13.86 -14.66 18.68
N GLU A 20 13.38 -15.89 18.88
CA GLU A 20 14.08 -17.08 18.40
C GLU A 20 14.21 -16.99 16.88
N PRO A 21 15.39 -17.20 16.31
CA PRO A 21 15.59 -17.13 14.86
C PRO A 21 14.71 -18.19 14.20
N LEU A 22 13.86 -17.75 13.27
CA LEU A 22 12.99 -18.61 12.47
C LEU A 22 13.75 -19.84 11.96
N SER A 23 13.14 -21.02 12.06
CA SER A 23 13.73 -22.26 11.54
C SER A 23 14.05 -22.10 10.03
N ARG A 24 15.03 -22.87 9.53
CA ARG A 24 15.38 -22.87 8.10
C ARG A 24 14.16 -23.11 7.18
N VAL A 25 13.25 -23.96 7.63
CA VAL A 25 12.02 -24.29 6.91
C VAL A 25 11.08 -23.06 6.88
N ALA A 26 10.89 -22.38 8.02
CA ALA A 26 10.08 -21.18 8.11
C ALA A 26 10.63 -20.05 7.24
N ARG A 27 11.96 -19.82 7.22
CA ARG A 27 12.60 -18.84 6.36
C ARG A 27 12.39 -19.14 4.86
N ARG A 28 12.54 -20.39 4.44
CA ARG A 28 12.28 -20.80 3.05
C ARG A 28 10.82 -20.59 2.67
N LYS A 29 9.90 -20.91 3.59
CA LYS A 29 8.47 -20.68 3.35
C LYS A 29 8.17 -19.20 3.14
N GLU A 30 8.70 -18.35 4.01
CA GLU A 30 8.54 -16.89 3.90
C GLU A 30 9.17 -16.33 2.63
N GLN A 31 10.38 -16.77 2.26
CA GLN A 31 11.05 -16.35 1.02
C GLN A 31 10.24 -16.74 -0.22
N THR A 32 9.69 -17.96 -0.25
CA THR A 32 8.86 -18.41 -1.36
C THR A 32 7.56 -17.61 -1.47
N HIS A 33 6.91 -17.32 -0.33
CA HIS A 33 5.72 -16.49 -0.28
C HIS A 33 6.00 -15.07 -0.82
N LYS A 34 7.04 -14.41 -0.32
CA LYS A 34 7.47 -13.09 -0.82
C LYS A 34 7.78 -13.09 -2.30
N ARG A 35 8.51 -14.09 -2.79
CA ARG A 35 8.85 -14.22 -4.22
C ARG A 35 7.60 -14.33 -5.10
N LEU A 36 6.60 -15.11 -4.68
CA LEU A 36 5.33 -15.22 -5.41
C LEU A 36 4.59 -13.87 -5.46
N LEU A 37 4.54 -13.13 -4.35
CA LEU A 37 3.93 -11.81 -4.29
C LEU A 37 4.65 -10.78 -5.18
N GLU A 38 5.98 -10.72 -5.12
CA GLU A 38 6.79 -9.81 -5.93
C GLU A 38 6.62 -10.07 -7.43
N VAL A 39 6.69 -11.34 -7.83
CA VAL A 39 6.50 -11.73 -9.23
C VAL A 39 5.08 -11.45 -9.70
N ALA A 40 4.06 -11.80 -8.90
CA ALA A 40 2.68 -11.55 -9.25
C ALA A 40 2.41 -10.04 -9.41
N ARG A 41 2.89 -9.20 -8.48
CA ARG A 41 2.73 -7.75 -8.53
C ARG A 41 3.33 -7.18 -9.81
N LYS A 42 4.55 -7.60 -10.16
CA LYS A 42 5.22 -7.18 -11.39
C LYS A 42 4.43 -7.60 -12.63
N LEU A 43 4.02 -8.86 -12.73
CA LEU A 43 3.24 -9.36 -13.87
C LEU A 43 1.89 -8.65 -13.98
N PHE A 44 1.22 -8.38 -12.87
CA PHE A 44 -0.03 -7.62 -12.86
C PHE A 44 0.16 -6.18 -13.34
N SER A 45 1.27 -5.55 -12.97
CA SER A 45 1.62 -4.23 -13.47
C SER A 45 1.92 -4.24 -14.98
N ASP A 46 2.75 -5.17 -15.44
CA ASP A 46 3.29 -5.17 -16.81
C ASP A 46 2.32 -5.75 -17.83
N LYS A 47 1.65 -6.86 -17.51
CA LYS A 47 0.79 -7.64 -18.40
C LYS A 47 -0.69 -7.44 -18.13
N GLY A 48 -1.02 -7.00 -16.92
CA GLY A 48 -2.40 -6.84 -16.45
C GLY A 48 -2.92 -8.03 -15.66
N ILE A 49 -3.79 -7.75 -14.69
CA ILE A 49 -4.39 -8.79 -13.81
C ILE A 49 -5.19 -9.80 -14.63
N TYR A 50 -5.97 -9.34 -15.59
CA TYR A 50 -6.82 -10.21 -16.42
C TYR A 50 -6.01 -11.22 -17.22
N TRP A 51 -4.92 -10.78 -17.84
CA TRP A 51 -4.10 -11.58 -18.74
C TRP A 51 -3.05 -12.43 -18.03
N THR A 52 -2.79 -12.19 -16.75
CA THR A 52 -1.84 -12.96 -15.96
C THR A 52 -2.49 -14.24 -15.43
N LYS A 53 -1.92 -15.38 -15.75
CA LYS A 53 -2.33 -16.71 -15.24
C LYS A 53 -1.45 -17.14 -14.08
N VAL A 54 -1.90 -18.10 -13.28
CA VAL A 54 -1.10 -18.72 -12.20
C VAL A 54 0.19 -19.34 -12.75
N GLU A 55 0.10 -19.92 -13.95
CA GLU A 55 1.25 -20.49 -14.67
C GLU A 55 2.32 -19.43 -14.93
N ASP A 56 1.94 -18.25 -15.42
CA ASP A 56 2.88 -17.14 -15.66
C ASP A 56 3.62 -16.74 -14.37
N ILE A 57 2.90 -16.71 -13.25
CA ILE A 57 3.48 -16.36 -11.94
C ILE A 57 4.49 -17.44 -11.50
N THR A 58 4.11 -18.71 -11.62
CA THR A 58 4.97 -19.82 -11.17
C THR A 58 6.19 -19.99 -12.04
N GLU A 59 6.06 -19.86 -13.36
CA GLU A 59 7.19 -19.89 -14.30
C GLU A 59 8.17 -18.74 -14.04
N SER A 60 7.66 -17.51 -13.89
CA SER A 60 8.51 -16.34 -13.58
C SER A 60 9.16 -16.40 -12.19
N ALA A 61 8.54 -17.12 -11.24
CA ALA A 61 9.09 -17.37 -9.93
C ALA A 61 10.04 -18.57 -9.88
N ASP A 62 10.22 -19.32 -10.99
CA ASP A 62 10.96 -20.58 -11.04
C ASP A 62 10.44 -21.61 -10.02
N LEU A 63 9.11 -21.79 -10.01
CA LEU A 63 8.39 -22.65 -9.09
C LEU A 63 7.38 -23.51 -9.85
N GLY A 64 7.09 -24.70 -9.33
CA GLY A 64 5.99 -25.52 -9.87
C GLY A 64 4.62 -25.01 -9.44
N LYS A 65 3.59 -25.22 -10.29
CA LYS A 65 2.20 -24.82 -10.04
C LYS A 65 1.67 -25.33 -8.67
N GLY A 66 2.02 -26.56 -8.27
CA GLY A 66 1.67 -27.09 -6.95
C GLY A 66 2.28 -26.32 -5.77
N THR A 67 3.38 -25.58 -5.99
CA THR A 67 3.94 -24.71 -4.97
C THR A 67 3.08 -23.47 -4.76
N PHE A 68 2.55 -22.87 -5.82
CA PHE A 68 1.61 -21.74 -5.70
C PHE A 68 0.43 -22.10 -4.79
N TYR A 69 -0.23 -23.22 -5.05
CA TYR A 69 -1.42 -23.66 -4.30
C TYR A 69 -1.13 -24.08 -2.84
N LYS A 70 0.13 -24.14 -2.41
CA LYS A 70 0.48 -24.28 -0.99
C LYS A 70 0.44 -22.94 -0.23
N TYR A 71 0.39 -21.81 -0.94
CA TYR A 71 0.41 -20.45 -0.39
C TYR A 71 -0.86 -19.67 -0.67
N PHE A 72 -1.46 -19.86 -1.82
CA PHE A 72 -2.62 -19.13 -2.30
C PHE A 72 -3.61 -20.07 -2.97
N ASP A 73 -4.87 -20.04 -2.53
CA ASP A 73 -5.92 -20.92 -3.07
C ASP A 73 -6.30 -20.56 -4.51
N SER A 74 -6.11 -19.28 -4.88
CA SER A 74 -6.45 -18.76 -6.20
C SER A 74 -5.64 -17.50 -6.56
N LYS A 75 -5.79 -17.05 -7.81
CA LYS A 75 -5.27 -15.75 -8.25
C LYS A 75 -5.92 -14.59 -7.49
N GLU A 76 -7.17 -14.69 -7.16
CA GLU A 76 -7.92 -13.70 -6.39
C GLU A 76 -7.35 -13.55 -4.98
N THR A 77 -6.93 -14.65 -4.36
CA THR A 77 -6.28 -14.63 -3.03
C THR A 77 -4.96 -13.85 -3.05
N ILE A 78 -4.11 -14.06 -4.06
CA ILE A 78 -2.84 -13.32 -4.14
C ILE A 78 -3.08 -11.82 -4.47
N ILE A 79 -4.12 -11.50 -5.26
CA ILE A 79 -4.54 -10.11 -5.51
C ILE A 79 -4.98 -9.44 -4.20
N HIS A 80 -5.77 -10.14 -3.39
CA HIS A 80 -6.23 -9.64 -2.08
C HIS A 80 -5.05 -9.35 -1.15
N VAL A 81 -4.13 -10.30 -1.00
CA VAL A 81 -2.93 -10.14 -0.15
C VAL A 81 -2.07 -8.97 -0.64
N LEU A 82 -1.83 -8.84 -1.94
CA LEU A 82 -1.07 -7.72 -2.51
C LEU A 82 -1.76 -6.36 -2.27
N LEU A 83 -3.10 -6.32 -2.32
CA LEU A 83 -3.85 -5.11 -2.01
C LEU A 83 -3.71 -4.73 -0.53
N GLU A 84 -3.85 -5.69 0.37
CA GLU A 84 -3.70 -5.48 1.81
C GLU A 84 -2.28 -4.99 2.16
N GLU A 85 -1.25 -5.67 1.65
CA GLU A 85 0.16 -5.30 1.89
C GLU A 85 0.46 -3.90 1.37
N GLY A 86 0.10 -3.60 0.12
CA GLY A 86 0.40 -2.32 -0.48
C GLY A 86 -0.35 -1.15 0.17
N LEU A 87 -1.65 -1.32 0.49
CA LEU A 87 -2.41 -0.31 1.21
C LEU A 87 -1.97 -0.18 2.67
N GLY A 88 -1.53 -1.28 3.29
CA GLY A 88 -0.96 -1.30 4.64
C GLY A 88 0.36 -0.54 4.71
N GLU A 89 1.27 -0.77 3.78
CA GLU A 89 2.55 -0.04 3.70
C GLU A 89 2.32 1.46 3.45
N LEU A 90 1.45 1.81 2.49
CA LEU A 90 1.08 3.19 2.22
C LEU A 90 0.50 3.87 3.46
N MET A 91 -0.36 3.18 4.21
CA MET A 91 -0.96 3.70 5.44
C MET A 91 0.10 3.93 6.52
N SER A 92 0.97 2.95 6.76
CA SER A 92 2.05 3.06 7.75
C SER A 92 2.97 4.26 7.49
N LYS A 93 3.38 4.47 6.23
CA LYS A 93 4.17 5.65 5.82
C LYS A 93 3.39 6.95 6.01
N THR A 94 2.08 6.94 5.71
CA THR A 94 1.22 8.11 5.88
C THR A 94 1.04 8.47 7.36
N GLU A 95 0.81 7.48 8.23
CA GLU A 95 0.73 7.67 9.68
C GLU A 95 2.02 8.23 10.25
N GLN A 96 3.17 7.73 9.80
CA GLN A 96 4.46 8.25 10.21
C GLN A 96 4.62 9.73 9.80
N ALA A 97 4.35 10.06 8.55
CA ALA A 97 4.47 11.44 8.06
C ALA A 97 3.53 12.41 8.79
N VAL A 98 2.32 11.96 9.16
CA VAL A 98 1.38 12.76 9.96
C VAL A 98 1.90 13.00 11.38
N ARG A 99 2.49 11.97 12.02
CA ARG A 99 3.12 12.13 13.36
C ARG A 99 4.31 13.08 13.34
N GLU A 100 5.06 13.13 12.26
CA GLU A 100 6.23 13.99 12.07
C GLU A 100 5.88 15.39 11.55
N ALA A 101 4.64 15.62 11.15
CA ALA A 101 4.19 16.91 10.63
C ALA A 101 4.31 18.01 11.71
N PRO A 102 4.93 19.14 11.39
CA PRO A 102 5.22 20.20 12.38
C PRO A 102 3.97 20.94 12.88
N SER A 103 2.84 20.81 12.19
CA SER A 103 1.55 21.38 12.57
C SER A 103 0.40 20.71 11.82
N GLU A 104 -0.83 20.84 12.32
CA GLU A 104 -2.04 20.37 11.65
C GLU A 104 -2.19 20.95 10.23
N ALA A 105 -1.80 22.19 10.02
CA ALA A 105 -1.80 22.83 8.69
C ALA A 105 -0.85 22.14 7.70
N LYS A 106 0.17 21.42 8.17
CA LYS A 106 1.11 20.65 7.34
C LYS A 106 0.71 19.19 7.16
N THR A 107 -0.26 18.71 7.93
CA THR A 107 -0.75 17.32 7.83
C THR A 107 -1.22 16.98 6.41
N LEU A 108 -2.00 17.87 5.79
CA LEU A 108 -2.51 17.65 4.44
C LEU A 108 -1.37 17.51 3.41
N SER A 109 -0.40 18.41 3.47
CA SER A 109 0.79 18.38 2.61
C SER A 109 1.59 17.09 2.81
N ALA A 110 1.80 16.68 4.07
CA ALA A 110 2.49 15.45 4.41
C ALA A 110 1.78 14.21 3.86
N VAL A 111 0.46 14.13 4.01
CA VAL A 111 -0.36 13.03 3.47
C VAL A 111 -0.24 12.95 1.95
N ILE A 112 -0.41 14.07 1.25
CA ILE A 112 -0.35 14.11 -0.22
C ILE A 112 1.05 13.74 -0.72
N ALA A 113 2.10 14.35 -0.15
CA ALA A 113 3.48 14.10 -0.53
C ALA A 113 3.85 12.62 -0.32
N THR A 114 3.54 12.05 0.85
CA THR A 114 3.83 10.64 1.15
C THR A 114 3.16 9.68 0.16
N ARG A 115 1.91 9.94 -0.21
CA ARG A 115 1.20 9.11 -1.19
C ARG A 115 1.85 9.19 -2.59
N ILE A 116 2.26 10.39 -2.99
CA ILE A 116 2.97 10.59 -4.26
C ILE A 116 4.31 9.85 -4.22
N ASP A 117 5.11 10.03 -3.17
CA ASP A 117 6.43 9.42 -3.01
C ASP A 117 6.34 7.89 -2.96
N PHE A 118 5.30 7.33 -2.31
CA PHE A 118 5.04 5.90 -2.33
C PHE A 118 4.88 5.37 -3.75
N PHE A 119 4.05 6.00 -4.57
CA PHE A 119 3.83 5.54 -5.94
C PHE A 119 4.99 5.84 -6.89
N LEU A 120 5.81 6.85 -6.60
CA LEU A 120 7.06 7.10 -7.35
C LEU A 120 8.13 6.04 -7.06
N THR A 121 8.15 5.52 -5.83
CA THR A 121 9.06 4.43 -5.42
C THR A 121 8.52 3.05 -5.78
N HIS A 122 7.20 2.91 -5.90
CA HIS A 122 6.52 1.65 -6.22
C HIS A 122 5.52 1.84 -7.38
N PRO A 123 6.00 2.11 -8.60
CA PRO A 123 5.13 2.37 -9.76
C PRO A 123 4.26 1.17 -10.15
N ASP A 124 4.70 -0.03 -9.85
CA ASP A 124 3.95 -1.27 -10.01
C ASP A 124 2.69 -1.33 -9.12
N TYR A 125 2.74 -0.82 -7.89
CA TYR A 125 1.54 -0.67 -7.07
C TYR A 125 0.54 0.35 -7.64
N LEU A 126 1.02 1.42 -8.27
CA LEU A 126 0.12 2.41 -8.89
C LEU A 126 -0.77 1.75 -9.96
N LEU A 127 -0.15 1.03 -10.89
CA LEU A 127 -0.86 0.36 -11.98
C LEU A 127 -1.69 -0.83 -11.46
N PHE A 128 -1.18 -1.58 -10.50
CA PHE A 128 -1.91 -2.66 -9.83
C PHE A 128 -3.19 -2.12 -9.16
N PHE A 129 -3.11 -1.08 -8.33
CA PHE A 129 -4.29 -0.50 -7.67
C PHE A 129 -5.29 0.09 -8.67
N HIS A 130 -4.82 0.64 -9.80
CA HIS A 130 -5.70 1.09 -10.86
C HIS A 130 -6.54 -0.07 -11.43
N GLN A 131 -5.93 -1.22 -11.70
CA GLN A 131 -6.61 -2.40 -12.21
C GLN A 131 -7.54 -3.04 -11.19
N VAL A 132 -7.12 -3.14 -9.91
CA VAL A 132 -7.95 -3.66 -8.82
C VAL A 132 -9.25 -2.88 -8.67
N ARG A 133 -9.23 -1.54 -8.83
CA ARG A 133 -10.45 -0.74 -8.82
C ARG A 133 -11.42 -1.10 -9.94
N GLY A 134 -10.90 -1.49 -11.11
CA GLY A 134 -11.73 -2.03 -12.18
C GLY A 134 -12.41 -3.34 -11.80
N LEU A 135 -11.70 -4.23 -11.08
CA LEU A 135 -12.28 -5.50 -10.60
C LEU A 135 -13.37 -5.28 -9.55
N MET A 136 -13.22 -4.27 -8.68
CA MET A 136 -14.23 -3.95 -7.65
C MET A 136 -15.61 -3.61 -8.23
N GLN A 137 -15.67 -3.09 -9.47
CA GLN A 137 -16.94 -2.76 -10.15
C GLN A 137 -17.81 -4.00 -10.41
N LEU A 138 -17.21 -5.18 -10.48
CA LEU A 138 -17.93 -6.42 -10.78
C LEU A 138 -18.84 -6.87 -9.62
N GLN A 139 -18.59 -6.43 -8.38
CA GLN A 139 -19.37 -6.66 -7.15
C GLN A 139 -19.76 -8.14 -6.87
N VAL A 140 -19.01 -9.09 -7.41
CA VAL A 140 -19.26 -10.54 -7.27
C VAL A 140 -18.03 -11.26 -6.72
N GLY A 141 -18.24 -12.24 -5.86
CA GLY A 141 -17.17 -13.07 -5.31
C GLY A 141 -16.08 -12.25 -4.63
N ALA A 142 -14.82 -12.51 -4.96
CA ALA A 142 -13.64 -11.84 -4.39
C ALA A 142 -13.61 -10.32 -4.54
N ALA A 143 -14.41 -9.74 -5.46
CA ALA A 143 -14.48 -8.29 -5.61
C ALA A 143 -15.04 -7.58 -4.37
N LYS A 144 -15.94 -8.24 -3.62
CA LYS A 144 -16.48 -7.70 -2.37
C LYS A 144 -15.38 -7.55 -1.31
N ASP A 145 -14.54 -8.55 -1.16
CA ASP A 145 -13.44 -8.56 -0.20
C ASP A 145 -12.43 -7.45 -0.53
N LEU A 146 -12.13 -7.22 -1.81
CA LEU A 146 -11.29 -6.11 -2.27
C LEU A 146 -11.90 -4.74 -1.94
N CYS A 147 -13.23 -4.60 -2.07
CA CYS A 147 -13.93 -3.38 -1.66
C CYS A 147 -13.82 -3.12 -0.15
N GLU A 148 -13.91 -4.17 0.68
CA GLU A 148 -13.79 -4.05 2.14
C GLU A 148 -12.38 -3.61 2.56
N VAL A 149 -11.34 -4.17 1.95
CA VAL A 149 -9.94 -3.75 2.18
C VAL A 149 -9.73 -2.28 1.82
N TYR A 150 -10.21 -1.88 0.64
CA TYR A 150 -10.07 -0.48 0.19
C TYR A 150 -10.87 0.49 1.05
N ASP A 151 -12.08 0.11 1.46
CA ASP A 151 -12.92 0.90 2.35
C ASP A 151 -12.28 1.06 3.75
N ALA A 152 -11.69 0.00 4.29
CA ALA A 152 -10.94 0.05 5.55
C ALA A 152 -9.76 1.02 5.46
N HIS A 153 -9.02 1.03 4.34
CA HIS A 153 -7.96 2.00 4.09
C HIS A 153 -8.48 3.44 4.07
N LEU A 154 -9.59 3.70 3.38
CA LEU A 154 -10.18 5.04 3.33
C LEU A 154 -10.71 5.50 4.70
N ARG A 155 -11.25 4.59 5.52
CA ARG A 155 -11.66 4.92 6.91
C ARG A 155 -10.47 5.35 7.76
N LYS A 156 -9.34 4.64 7.68
CA LYS A 156 -8.10 5.02 8.39
C LYS A 156 -7.58 6.38 7.90
N LEU A 157 -7.53 6.59 6.58
CA LEU A 157 -7.12 7.87 6.03
C LEU A 157 -8.02 9.02 6.49
N ALA A 158 -9.34 8.80 6.55
CA ALA A 158 -10.30 9.78 7.05
C ALA A 158 -10.02 10.16 8.52
N GLN A 159 -9.63 9.21 9.36
CA GLN A 159 -9.23 9.49 10.74
C GLN A 159 -8.00 10.39 10.81
N LEU A 160 -7.00 10.16 9.95
CA LEU A 160 -5.76 10.94 9.91
C LEU A 160 -5.98 12.39 9.44
N VAL A 161 -6.89 12.60 8.47
CA VAL A 161 -7.15 13.94 7.92
C VAL A 161 -8.25 14.70 8.65
N ARG A 162 -8.95 14.07 9.59
CA ARG A 162 -10.03 14.69 10.37
C ARG A 162 -9.65 16.01 11.07
N PRO A 163 -8.45 16.12 11.70
CA PRO A 163 -8.04 17.38 12.36
C PRO A 163 -7.91 18.56 11.40
N VAL A 164 -7.69 18.30 10.10
CA VAL A 164 -7.54 19.36 9.08
C VAL A 164 -8.88 20.04 8.74
N ILE A 165 -10.00 19.39 9.07
CA ILE A 165 -11.34 19.90 8.78
C ILE A 165 -11.78 20.79 9.95
N GLY A 166 -11.90 22.09 9.69
CA GLY A 166 -12.38 23.05 10.69
C GLY A 166 -13.83 22.77 11.14
N THR A 167 -14.21 23.31 12.28
CA THR A 167 -15.60 23.29 12.78
C THR A 167 -16.48 24.12 11.85
N GLY A 168 -17.40 23.47 11.13
CA GLY A 168 -18.36 24.15 10.23
C GLY A 168 -18.09 23.97 8.74
N GLY A 169 -17.09 23.19 8.34
CA GLY A 169 -16.86 22.85 6.94
C GLY A 169 -17.97 21.95 6.37
N SER A 170 -18.28 22.12 5.08
CA SER A 170 -19.29 21.32 4.36
C SER A 170 -18.78 19.91 4.02
N VAL A 171 -17.44 19.66 4.10
CA VAL A 171 -16.79 18.42 3.70
C VAL A 171 -16.58 17.51 4.91
N THR A 172 -16.98 16.26 4.79
CA THR A 172 -16.73 15.24 5.81
C THR A 172 -15.29 14.69 5.69
N ALA A 173 -14.75 14.12 6.77
CA ALA A 173 -13.45 13.47 6.75
C ALA A 173 -13.36 12.32 5.72
N ARG A 174 -14.47 11.63 5.47
CA ARG A 174 -14.57 10.57 4.48
C ARG A 174 -14.46 11.12 3.05
N GLU A 175 -15.16 12.20 2.76
CA GLU A 175 -15.10 12.87 1.46
C GLU A 175 -13.70 13.43 1.20
N LEU A 176 -13.08 14.06 2.20
CA LEU A 176 -11.71 14.56 2.11
C LEU A 176 -10.71 13.41 1.81
N ALA A 177 -10.80 12.31 2.57
CA ALA A 177 -9.94 11.13 2.34
C ALA A 177 -10.14 10.55 0.94
N THR A 178 -11.40 10.46 0.48
CA THR A 178 -11.73 9.97 -0.86
C THR A 178 -11.19 10.90 -1.94
N ALA A 179 -11.31 12.22 -1.79
CA ALA A 179 -10.75 13.20 -2.70
C ALA A 179 -9.22 13.09 -2.80
N ILE A 180 -8.53 13.02 -1.65
CA ILE A 180 -7.06 12.84 -1.61
C ILE A 180 -6.66 11.56 -2.34
N ALA A 181 -7.30 10.43 -2.03
CA ALA A 181 -6.98 9.15 -2.65
C ALA A 181 -7.25 9.17 -4.16
N SER A 182 -8.37 9.73 -4.59
CA SER A 182 -8.79 9.80 -6.00
C SER A 182 -7.91 10.74 -6.80
N PHE A 183 -7.68 11.96 -6.32
CA PHE A 183 -6.83 12.95 -7.00
C PHE A 183 -5.39 12.44 -7.12
N THR A 184 -4.83 11.90 -6.03
CA THR A 184 -3.47 11.38 -6.06
C THR A 184 -3.33 10.26 -7.07
N SER A 185 -4.15 9.21 -6.94
CA SER A 185 -4.02 8.03 -7.80
C SER A 185 -4.41 8.33 -9.26
N GLY A 186 -5.45 9.13 -9.50
CA GLY A 186 -5.88 9.49 -10.86
C GLY A 186 -4.82 10.31 -11.59
N THR A 187 -4.29 11.36 -10.95
CA THR A 187 -3.23 12.20 -11.52
C THR A 187 -1.97 11.38 -11.81
N LEU A 188 -1.52 10.57 -10.85
CA LEU A 188 -0.30 9.78 -11.03
C LEU A 188 -0.47 8.70 -12.11
N THR A 189 -1.63 8.03 -12.16
CA THR A 189 -1.92 7.03 -13.20
C THR A 189 -1.93 7.67 -14.59
N TYR A 190 -2.55 8.84 -14.73
CA TYR A 190 -2.55 9.57 -15.99
C TYR A 190 -1.11 9.86 -16.47
N HIS A 191 -0.31 10.48 -15.62
CA HIS A 191 1.09 10.79 -15.97
C HIS A 191 1.93 9.53 -16.24
N ALA A 192 1.73 8.46 -15.47
CA ALA A 192 2.45 7.20 -15.68
C ALA A 192 2.14 6.57 -17.04
N LEU A 193 0.87 6.61 -17.46
CA LEU A 193 0.43 6.00 -18.71
C LEU A 193 0.78 6.85 -19.96
N PHE A 194 0.69 8.17 -19.86
CA PHE A 194 0.82 9.06 -21.03
C PHE A 194 2.16 9.76 -21.14
N GLU A 195 2.86 10.00 -20.04
CA GLU A 195 4.13 10.75 -20.03
C GLU A 195 5.33 9.91 -19.59
N GLY A 196 5.06 8.75 -18.96
CA GLY A 196 6.07 7.83 -18.43
C GLY A 196 6.62 8.21 -17.05
N PRO A 197 7.29 7.26 -16.38
CA PRO A 197 7.67 7.38 -14.95
C PRO A 197 8.73 8.47 -14.70
N GLU A 198 9.62 8.75 -15.65
CA GLU A 198 10.64 9.78 -15.47
C GLU A 198 10.08 11.20 -15.56
N ALA A 199 9.05 11.43 -16.37
CA ALA A 199 8.34 12.70 -16.41
C ALA A 199 7.60 12.95 -15.09
N LEU A 200 7.00 11.90 -14.54
CA LEU A 200 6.30 11.94 -13.27
C LEU A 200 7.25 12.34 -12.11
N LYS A 201 8.45 11.73 -12.04
CA LYS A 201 9.47 12.09 -11.03
C LYS A 201 9.89 13.56 -11.12
N ARG A 202 10.15 14.07 -12.33
CA ARG A 202 10.53 15.48 -12.55
C ARG A 202 9.45 16.46 -12.12
N ARG A 203 8.18 16.07 -12.17
CA ARG A 203 7.03 16.94 -11.84
C ARG A 203 6.52 16.77 -10.40
N ARG A 204 7.18 15.94 -9.61
CA ARG A 204 6.75 15.56 -8.24
C ARG A 204 6.29 16.78 -7.43
N ASP A 205 7.12 17.80 -7.27
CA ASP A 205 6.82 18.95 -6.42
C ASP A 205 5.67 19.80 -6.98
N HIS A 206 5.59 19.93 -8.30
CA HIS A 206 4.47 20.59 -8.95
C HIS A 206 3.14 19.85 -8.70
N ILE A 207 3.16 18.51 -8.80
CA ILE A 207 1.96 17.69 -8.57
C ILE A 207 1.54 17.79 -7.10
N VAL A 208 2.48 17.73 -6.13
CA VAL A 208 2.17 17.92 -4.71
C VAL A 208 1.47 19.26 -4.49
N GLN A 209 2.05 20.37 -4.98
CA GLN A 209 1.48 21.70 -4.80
C GLN A 209 0.11 21.85 -5.47
N MET A 210 -0.05 21.32 -6.67
CA MET A 210 -1.32 21.33 -7.42
C MET A 210 -2.42 20.59 -6.63
N LEU A 211 -2.14 19.38 -6.16
CA LEU A 211 -3.10 18.57 -5.40
C LEU A 211 -3.40 19.19 -4.04
N GLU A 212 -2.40 19.73 -3.35
CA GLU A 212 -2.60 20.44 -2.08
C GLU A 212 -3.56 21.63 -2.25
N ARG A 213 -3.35 22.47 -3.27
CA ARG A 213 -4.24 23.60 -3.58
C ARG A 213 -5.65 23.14 -3.91
N SER A 214 -5.79 22.07 -4.71
CA SER A 214 -7.08 21.51 -5.10
C SER A 214 -7.87 21.00 -3.90
N VAL A 215 -7.19 20.28 -3.00
CA VAL A 215 -7.83 19.74 -1.79
C VAL A 215 -8.14 20.84 -0.78
N LEU A 216 -7.26 21.85 -0.61
CA LEU A 216 -7.52 23.01 0.26
C LEU A 216 -8.72 23.85 -0.25
N ALA A 217 -8.96 23.87 -1.56
CA ALA A 217 -10.13 24.55 -2.11
C ALA A 217 -11.43 23.89 -1.68
N LEU A 218 -11.47 22.56 -1.50
CA LEU A 218 -12.63 21.85 -0.99
C LEU A 218 -12.99 22.23 0.47
N LEU A 219 -12.00 22.63 1.25
CA LEU A 219 -12.20 22.98 2.67
C LEU A 219 -12.71 24.43 2.88
N LYS A 220 -12.74 25.23 1.82
CA LYS A 220 -13.17 26.63 1.86
C LYS A 220 -14.61 26.85 1.40
N THR A 221 -15.24 25.78 0.88
CA THR A 221 -16.65 25.77 0.47
C THR A 221 -17.55 25.32 1.61
#